data_9e13b8e1add50a09c9302c38bff28523
#
_entry.id   9e13b8e1add50a09c9302c38bff28523
#
_cell.length_a   1.000
_cell.length_b   1.000
_cell.length_c   1.000
_cell.angle_alpha   90.00
_cell.angle_beta   90.00
_cell.angle_gamma   90.00
#
_symmetry.space_group_name_H-M   'P 1'
#
loop_
_entity.id
_entity.type
_entity.pdbx_description
1 polymer ?
#
loop_
_entity_poly.entity_id
_entity_poly.type
_entity_poly.pdbx_seq_one_letter_code
_entity_poly.pdbx_strand_id
1 'polypeptide(L)'
;VTTRVIIVDDQAMVRAGFAALLAAQSDIDVVGEAPDGAQGVELSRRVHPDVVLMDVRMPEMDGLEAARRILTPPAGDGGTAHAVQAVGEHRPRVLMLTTFDVDDYVYEALRAGASGFLLKDAPPADLIAAVRVVASGDALLAPSVTRRLIADFARQRPAGRGKPALRLKALTERETEVLTLVARGRSNAEIAETLVLAEQTVKTHVSRVLTKLDLRDRAQAVVIAYESGLVAPGE
;
A
#
# COMPACT_ATOMS: atom_id res chain seq x y z
N VAL A 1 9.00 -18.64 5.92
CA VAL A 1 7.72 -18.02 6.36
C VAL A 1 6.84 -17.96 5.13
N THR A 2 5.64 -18.57 5.19
CA THR A 2 4.68 -18.60 4.08
C THR A 2 3.79 -17.37 4.18
N THR A 3 3.63 -16.65 3.08
CA THR A 3 2.77 -15.45 2.99
C THR A 3 1.31 -15.87 2.86
N ARG A 4 0.47 -15.46 3.79
CA ARG A 4 -0.98 -15.75 3.82
C ARG A 4 -1.75 -14.70 3.02
N VAL A 5 -2.49 -15.14 2.02
CA VAL A 5 -3.20 -14.27 1.07
C VAL A 5 -4.69 -14.55 1.07
N ILE A 6 -5.52 -13.52 1.06
CA ILE A 6 -6.94 -13.63 0.66
C ILE A 6 -7.18 -12.91 -0.66
N ILE A 7 -8.18 -13.36 -1.41
CA ILE A 7 -8.56 -12.79 -2.70
C ILE A 7 -10.01 -12.32 -2.61
N VAL A 8 -10.23 -11.03 -2.90
CA VAL A 8 -11.55 -10.40 -2.84
C VAL A 8 -11.87 -9.80 -4.20
N ASP A 9 -12.79 -10.42 -4.94
CA ASP A 9 -13.16 -10.05 -6.31
C ASP A 9 -14.58 -10.58 -6.60
N ASP A 10 -15.43 -9.84 -7.29
CA ASP A 10 -16.78 -10.28 -7.59
C ASP A 10 -16.84 -11.35 -8.70
N GLN A 11 -15.82 -11.42 -9.54
CA GLN A 11 -15.72 -12.35 -10.65
C GLN A 11 -15.15 -13.71 -10.22
N ALA A 12 -15.97 -14.73 -10.09
CA ALA A 12 -15.57 -16.06 -9.63
C ALA A 12 -14.43 -16.68 -10.47
N MET A 13 -14.41 -16.44 -11.78
CA MET A 13 -13.36 -16.95 -12.66
C MET A 13 -12.01 -16.28 -12.40
N VAL A 14 -11.99 -14.99 -12.13
CA VAL A 14 -10.79 -14.22 -11.78
C VAL A 14 -10.24 -14.71 -10.44
N ARG A 15 -11.10 -14.85 -9.42
CA ARG A 15 -10.72 -15.39 -8.11
C ARG A 15 -10.06 -16.76 -8.23
N ALA A 16 -10.75 -17.69 -8.92
CA ALA A 16 -10.22 -19.05 -9.11
C ALA A 16 -8.89 -19.07 -9.89
N GLY A 17 -8.74 -18.21 -10.88
CA GLY A 17 -7.49 -18.06 -11.63
C GLY A 17 -6.33 -17.57 -10.74
N PHE A 18 -6.54 -16.52 -9.98
CA PHE A 18 -5.52 -15.99 -9.06
C PHE A 18 -5.21 -16.97 -7.93
N ALA A 19 -6.23 -17.64 -7.37
CA ALA A 19 -6.02 -18.67 -6.36
C ALA A 19 -5.15 -19.82 -6.86
N ALA A 20 -5.42 -20.33 -8.07
CA ALA A 20 -4.61 -21.39 -8.68
C ALA A 20 -3.16 -20.94 -8.93
N LEU A 21 -2.94 -19.74 -9.43
CA LEU A 21 -1.61 -19.17 -9.69
C LEU A 21 -0.78 -19.03 -8.41
N LEU A 22 -1.40 -18.52 -7.34
CA LEU A 22 -0.72 -18.27 -6.07
C LEU A 22 -0.51 -19.58 -5.29
N ALA A 23 -1.48 -20.48 -5.28
CA ALA A 23 -1.35 -21.79 -4.63
C ALA A 23 -0.25 -22.69 -5.26
N ALA A 24 0.14 -22.42 -6.51
CA ALA A 24 1.26 -23.08 -7.16
C ALA A 24 2.64 -22.66 -6.60
N GLN A 25 2.70 -21.59 -5.78
CA GLN A 25 3.94 -21.08 -5.18
C GLN A 25 4.14 -21.69 -3.79
N SER A 26 5.34 -22.20 -3.50
CA SER A 26 5.66 -22.83 -2.20
C SER A 26 5.73 -21.86 -1.01
N ASP A 27 5.84 -20.56 -1.28
CA ASP A 27 5.99 -19.47 -0.31
C ASP A 27 4.72 -18.65 -0.11
N ILE A 28 3.61 -19.02 -0.79
CA ILE A 28 2.32 -18.31 -0.72
C ILE A 28 1.22 -19.30 -0.36
N ASP A 29 0.33 -18.92 0.56
CA ASP A 29 -0.82 -19.71 0.98
C ASP A 29 -2.11 -18.88 0.82
N VAL A 30 -3.03 -19.34 -0.04
CA VAL A 30 -4.33 -18.70 -0.23
C VAL A 30 -5.28 -19.20 0.85
N VAL A 31 -5.44 -18.40 1.90
CA VAL A 31 -6.20 -18.76 3.11
C VAL A 31 -7.70 -18.44 3.02
N GLY A 32 -8.15 -17.86 1.91
CA GLY A 32 -9.57 -17.64 1.67
C GLY A 32 -9.89 -16.75 0.47
N GLU A 33 -11.15 -16.80 0.06
CA GLU A 33 -11.72 -16.04 -1.04
C GLU A 33 -13.03 -15.37 -0.61
N ALA A 34 -13.34 -14.18 -1.14
CA ALA A 34 -14.59 -13.48 -0.90
C ALA A 34 -15.12 -12.85 -2.20
N PRO A 35 -16.45 -12.87 -2.44
CA PRO A 35 -17.06 -12.34 -3.66
C PRO A 35 -17.38 -10.84 -3.62
N ASP A 36 -17.25 -10.20 -2.46
CA ASP A 36 -17.52 -8.77 -2.27
C ASP A 36 -16.71 -8.18 -1.12
N GLY A 37 -16.71 -6.85 -1.02
CA GLY A 37 -15.93 -6.13 -0.02
C GLY A 37 -16.38 -6.41 1.42
N ALA A 38 -17.67 -6.61 1.67
CA ALA A 38 -18.19 -6.86 3.03
C ALA A 38 -17.69 -8.19 3.58
N GLN A 39 -17.80 -9.25 2.76
CA GLN A 39 -17.27 -10.57 3.10
C GLN A 39 -15.74 -10.56 3.16
N GLY A 40 -15.07 -9.77 2.32
CA GLY A 40 -13.63 -9.57 2.36
C GLY A 40 -13.15 -8.99 3.70
N VAL A 41 -13.84 -7.98 4.23
CA VAL A 41 -13.55 -7.37 5.54
C VAL A 41 -13.72 -8.43 6.66
N GLU A 42 -14.80 -9.18 6.65
CA GLU A 42 -15.08 -10.19 7.67
C GLU A 42 -14.07 -11.34 7.61
N LEU A 43 -13.76 -11.81 6.40
CA LEU A 43 -12.75 -12.84 6.16
C LEU A 43 -11.38 -12.38 6.65
N SER A 44 -10.95 -11.18 6.32
CA SER A 44 -9.67 -10.61 6.75
C SER A 44 -9.52 -10.59 8.28
N ARG A 45 -10.58 -10.20 8.99
CA ARG A 45 -10.60 -10.21 10.47
C ARG A 45 -10.49 -11.61 11.06
N ARG A 46 -11.09 -12.59 10.40
CA ARG A 46 -11.10 -13.98 10.88
C ARG A 46 -9.80 -14.71 10.64
N VAL A 47 -9.18 -14.52 9.47
CA VAL A 47 -8.01 -15.31 9.07
C VAL A 47 -6.68 -14.58 9.22
N HIS A 48 -6.68 -13.27 9.50
CA HIS A 48 -5.48 -12.45 9.66
C HIS A 48 -4.45 -12.68 8.54
N PRO A 49 -4.76 -12.31 7.27
CA PRO A 49 -3.87 -12.51 6.14
C PRO A 49 -2.70 -11.51 6.18
N ASP A 50 -1.58 -11.84 5.54
CA ASP A 50 -0.48 -10.90 5.33
C ASP A 50 -0.79 -9.92 4.20
N VAL A 51 -1.45 -10.44 3.14
CA VAL A 51 -1.81 -9.66 1.95
C VAL A 51 -3.28 -9.91 1.59
N VAL A 52 -3.96 -8.84 1.24
CA VAL A 52 -5.31 -8.86 0.65
C VAL A 52 -5.21 -8.42 -0.80
N LEU A 53 -5.53 -9.30 -1.74
CA LEU A 53 -5.80 -8.92 -3.12
C LEU A 53 -7.23 -8.42 -3.19
N MET A 54 -7.44 -7.17 -3.59
CA MET A 54 -8.74 -6.51 -3.50
C MET A 54 -9.13 -5.89 -4.83
N ASP A 55 -10.19 -6.36 -5.44
CA ASP A 55 -10.78 -5.66 -6.58
C ASP A 55 -11.31 -4.28 -6.18
N VAL A 56 -11.15 -3.30 -7.06
CA VAL A 56 -11.65 -1.94 -6.82
C VAL A 56 -13.17 -1.88 -6.92
N ARG A 57 -13.75 -2.52 -7.96
CA ARG A 57 -15.18 -2.41 -8.25
C ARG A 57 -15.91 -3.69 -7.94
N MET A 58 -16.68 -3.68 -6.87
CA MET A 58 -17.53 -4.80 -6.46
C MET A 58 -18.91 -4.28 -6.06
N PRO A 59 -19.97 -5.11 -6.20
CA PRO A 59 -21.30 -4.80 -5.68
C PRO A 59 -21.29 -4.72 -4.15
N GLU A 60 -22.33 -4.16 -3.57
CA GLU A 60 -22.60 -3.99 -2.12
C GLU A 60 -21.57 -3.08 -1.43
N MET A 61 -20.29 -3.44 -1.42
CA MET A 61 -19.19 -2.69 -0.86
C MET A 61 -18.01 -2.73 -1.83
N ASP A 62 -17.59 -1.57 -2.32
CA ASP A 62 -16.42 -1.44 -3.19
C ASP A 62 -15.11 -1.72 -2.44
N GLY A 63 -14.05 -1.96 -3.22
CA GLY A 63 -12.75 -2.31 -2.65
C GLY A 63 -12.09 -1.16 -1.88
N LEU A 64 -12.41 0.10 -2.18
CA LEU A 64 -11.87 1.25 -1.46
C LEU A 64 -12.43 1.32 -0.05
N GLU A 65 -13.74 1.16 0.09
CA GLU A 65 -14.39 1.14 1.39
C GLU A 65 -13.99 -0.10 2.19
N ALA A 66 -13.88 -1.27 1.52
CA ALA A 66 -13.38 -2.49 2.14
C ALA A 66 -11.95 -2.32 2.66
N ALA A 67 -11.04 -1.75 1.85
CA ALA A 67 -9.67 -1.46 2.26
C ALA A 67 -9.63 -0.52 3.47
N ARG A 68 -10.41 0.57 3.47
CA ARG A 68 -10.52 1.47 4.63
C ARG A 68 -10.90 0.70 5.90
N ARG A 69 -11.92 -0.16 5.84
CA ARG A 69 -12.40 -0.94 7.00
C ARG A 69 -11.41 -2.00 7.47
N ILE A 70 -10.67 -2.62 6.56
CA ILE A 70 -9.61 -3.58 6.90
C ILE A 70 -8.45 -2.87 7.59
N LEU A 71 -8.09 -1.68 7.12
CA LEU A 71 -6.90 -0.96 7.53
C LEU A 71 -7.11 -0.03 8.72
N THR A 72 -8.38 0.32 9.02
CA THR A 72 -8.75 1.12 10.19
C THR A 72 -9.15 0.17 11.32
N PRO A 73 -8.49 0.23 12.49
CA PRO A 73 -8.92 -0.54 13.64
C PRO A 73 -10.39 -0.22 13.96
N PRO A 74 -11.22 -1.19 14.40
CA PRO A 74 -12.53 -0.88 14.91
C PRO A 74 -12.38 0.14 16.04
N ALA A 75 -13.15 1.23 16.01
CA ALA A 75 -13.22 2.16 17.11
C ALA A 75 -13.69 1.38 18.34
N GLY A 76 -12.80 1.16 19.29
CA GLY A 76 -13.15 0.54 20.56
C GLY A 76 -14.18 1.40 21.27
N ASP A 77 -15.24 0.80 21.78
CA ASP A 77 -16.26 1.46 22.60
C ASP A 77 -15.60 2.22 23.76
N GLY A 78 -15.56 3.51 23.67
CA GLY A 78 -15.38 4.45 24.77
C GLY A 78 -14.03 4.45 25.46
N GLY A 79 -13.13 5.35 25.08
CA GLY A 79 -12.00 5.69 25.94
C GLY A 79 -10.85 6.38 25.21
N THR A 80 -10.75 7.70 25.40
CA THR A 80 -9.58 8.58 25.27
C THR A 80 -8.62 8.31 24.10
N ALA A 81 -8.47 9.30 23.25
CA ALA A 81 -7.56 9.39 22.12
C ALA A 81 -6.07 9.33 22.52
N HIS A 82 -5.66 8.21 23.09
CA HIS A 82 -4.30 7.73 23.21
C HIS A 82 -4.38 6.23 23.02
N ALA A 83 -4.62 5.78 21.78
CA ALA A 83 -4.37 4.39 21.42
C ALA A 83 -2.86 4.17 21.62
N VAL A 84 -2.53 3.66 22.78
CA VAL A 84 -1.26 3.00 23.07
C VAL A 84 -1.06 1.99 21.93
N GLN A 85 -0.02 2.18 21.14
CA GLN A 85 0.43 1.23 20.14
C GLN A 85 0.51 -0.16 20.80
N ALA A 86 -0.45 -1.02 20.48
CA ALA A 86 -0.29 -2.44 20.72
C ALA A 86 0.82 -2.90 19.79
N VAL A 87 2.01 -3.01 20.35
CA VAL A 87 3.18 -3.59 19.69
C VAL A 87 2.81 -5.03 19.35
N GLY A 88 2.54 -5.30 18.04
CA GLY A 88 2.28 -6.64 17.54
C GLY A 88 0.96 -6.86 16.81
N GLU A 89 0.08 -5.87 16.61
CA GLU A 89 -1.09 -6.08 15.76
C GLU A 89 -0.68 -6.30 14.31
N HIS A 90 -0.89 -7.54 13.85
CA HIS A 90 -0.71 -7.94 12.46
C HIS A 90 -1.72 -7.16 11.59
N ARG A 91 -1.23 -6.19 10.82
CA ARG A 91 -2.05 -5.41 9.89
C ARG A 91 -1.81 -5.90 8.47
N PRO A 92 -2.84 -6.42 7.80
CA PRO A 92 -2.70 -6.88 6.43
C PRO A 92 -2.30 -5.73 5.50
N ARG A 93 -1.60 -6.05 4.43
CA ARG A 93 -1.33 -5.13 3.33
C ARG A 93 -2.33 -5.34 2.23
N VAL A 94 -2.84 -4.27 1.64
CA VAL A 94 -3.85 -4.34 0.59
C VAL A 94 -3.21 -4.01 -0.76
N LEU A 95 -3.23 -4.97 -1.67
CA LEU A 95 -2.88 -4.81 -3.09
C LEU A 95 -4.16 -4.68 -3.90
N MET A 96 -4.42 -3.49 -4.44
CA MET A 96 -5.61 -3.25 -5.25
C MET A 96 -5.44 -3.86 -6.65
N LEU A 97 -6.47 -4.54 -7.11
CA LEU A 97 -6.55 -5.09 -8.46
C LEU A 97 -7.57 -4.29 -9.27
N THR A 98 -7.25 -3.98 -10.52
CA THR A 98 -8.10 -3.14 -11.32
C THR A 98 -8.01 -3.45 -12.80
N THR A 99 -9.07 -3.10 -13.55
CA THR A 99 -9.06 -3.04 -15.01
C THR A 99 -8.57 -1.67 -15.51
N PHE A 100 -8.45 -1.47 -16.83
CA PHE A 100 -7.79 -0.31 -17.47
C PHE A 100 -8.34 1.10 -17.13
N ASP A 101 -9.57 1.25 -16.62
CA ASP A 101 -10.27 2.55 -16.41
C ASP A 101 -10.06 3.14 -14.99
N VAL A 102 -8.82 3.33 -14.55
CA VAL A 102 -8.50 3.52 -13.11
C VAL A 102 -8.13 4.94 -12.70
N ASP A 103 -8.29 5.94 -13.57
CA ASP A 103 -7.73 7.28 -13.33
C ASP A 103 -8.18 7.96 -12.03
N ASP A 104 -9.39 7.66 -11.53
CA ASP A 104 -9.95 8.37 -10.36
C ASP A 104 -9.70 7.70 -9.00
N TYR A 105 -9.30 6.42 -8.95
CA TYR A 105 -9.28 5.63 -7.71
C TYR A 105 -7.89 5.40 -7.10
N VAL A 106 -6.81 5.60 -7.84
CA VAL A 106 -5.44 5.31 -7.36
C VAL A 106 -5.09 6.15 -6.13
N TYR A 107 -5.33 7.45 -6.22
CA TYR A 107 -5.06 8.36 -5.10
C TYR A 107 -5.88 8.03 -3.86
N GLU A 108 -7.19 7.82 -4.04
CA GLU A 108 -8.09 7.50 -2.93
C GLU A 108 -7.71 6.19 -2.25
N ALA A 109 -7.31 5.18 -3.01
CA ALA A 109 -6.91 3.89 -2.46
C ALA A 109 -5.59 3.98 -1.70
N LEU A 110 -4.59 4.67 -2.23
CA LEU A 110 -3.32 4.89 -1.52
C LEU A 110 -3.55 5.73 -0.25
N ARG A 111 -4.42 6.71 -0.31
CA ARG A 111 -4.83 7.51 0.86
C ARG A 111 -5.63 6.68 1.87
N ALA A 112 -6.43 5.73 1.41
CA ALA A 112 -7.09 4.73 2.26
C ALA A 112 -6.10 3.74 2.88
N GLY A 113 -4.87 3.70 2.38
CA GLY A 113 -3.79 2.90 2.90
C GLY A 113 -3.45 1.67 2.08
N ALA A 114 -3.87 1.57 0.83
CA ALA A 114 -3.41 0.49 -0.05
C ALA A 114 -1.89 0.52 -0.19
N SER A 115 -1.28 -0.67 -0.19
CA SER A 115 0.17 -0.87 -0.30
C SER A 115 0.64 -0.96 -1.74
N GLY A 116 -0.28 -1.06 -2.70
CA GLY A 116 0.05 -1.13 -4.11
C GLY A 116 -1.16 -1.28 -5.02
N PHE A 117 -0.86 -1.24 -6.32
CA PHE A 117 -1.82 -1.42 -7.42
C PHE A 117 -1.27 -2.35 -8.47
N LEU A 118 -2.12 -3.22 -9.01
CA LEU A 118 -1.81 -4.08 -10.13
C LEU A 118 -3.01 -4.14 -11.09
N LEU A 119 -2.74 -4.19 -12.39
CA LEU A 119 -3.77 -4.42 -13.39
C LEU A 119 -4.17 -5.90 -13.38
N LYS A 120 -5.46 -6.21 -13.53
CA LYS A 120 -5.97 -7.60 -13.58
C LYS A 120 -5.46 -8.39 -14.79
N ASP A 121 -5.05 -7.71 -15.85
CA ASP A 121 -4.44 -8.28 -17.05
C ASP A 121 -2.91 -8.36 -17.00
N ALA A 122 -2.30 -8.02 -15.85
CA ALA A 122 -0.88 -8.17 -15.65
C ALA A 122 -0.44 -9.63 -15.82
N PRO A 123 0.77 -9.87 -16.36
CA PRO A 123 1.30 -11.22 -16.48
C PRO A 123 1.29 -11.96 -15.13
N PRO A 124 1.04 -13.29 -15.11
CA PRO A 124 1.04 -14.08 -13.87
C PRO A 124 2.29 -13.91 -13.01
N ALA A 125 3.45 -13.76 -13.63
CA ALA A 125 4.71 -13.53 -12.92
C ALA A 125 4.72 -12.21 -12.15
N ASP A 126 4.07 -11.17 -12.68
CA ASP A 126 3.97 -9.86 -12.05
C ASP A 126 3.04 -9.87 -10.84
N LEU A 127 1.93 -10.63 -10.90
CA LEU A 127 1.05 -10.84 -9.74
C LEU A 127 1.80 -11.53 -8.60
N ILE A 128 2.54 -12.59 -8.89
CA ILE A 128 3.32 -13.32 -7.89
C ILE A 128 4.41 -12.42 -7.29
N ALA A 129 5.13 -11.68 -8.13
CA ALA A 129 6.14 -10.72 -7.68
C ALA A 129 5.52 -9.61 -6.83
N ALA A 130 4.35 -9.09 -7.22
CA ALA A 130 3.60 -8.06 -6.50
C ALA A 130 3.24 -8.51 -5.08
N VAL A 131 2.71 -9.72 -4.93
CA VAL A 131 2.37 -10.29 -3.62
C VAL A 131 3.62 -10.37 -2.73
N ARG A 132 4.75 -10.85 -3.26
CA ARG A 132 6.02 -10.94 -2.51
C ARG A 132 6.57 -9.59 -2.08
N VAL A 133 6.54 -8.61 -2.99
CA VAL A 133 6.99 -7.24 -2.72
C VAL A 133 6.12 -6.58 -1.65
N VAL A 134 4.80 -6.70 -1.78
CA VAL A 134 3.86 -6.15 -0.80
C VAL A 134 4.04 -6.86 0.55
N ALA A 135 4.18 -8.18 0.58
CA ALA A 135 4.39 -8.95 1.80
C ALA A 135 5.69 -8.58 2.54
N SER A 136 6.75 -8.15 1.81
CA SER A 136 8.00 -7.70 2.44
C SER A 136 7.93 -6.28 3.04
N GLY A 137 6.83 -5.55 2.81
CA GLY A 137 6.67 -4.17 3.28
C GLY A 137 7.13 -3.11 2.28
N ASP A 138 7.61 -3.55 1.13
CA ASP A 138 7.84 -2.66 0.01
C ASP A 138 6.51 -2.38 -0.70
N ALA A 139 6.31 -1.15 -1.17
CA ALA A 139 5.14 -0.82 -1.99
C ALA A 139 5.42 -1.12 -3.45
N LEU A 140 4.48 -1.78 -4.10
CA LEU A 140 4.52 -1.96 -5.54
C LEU A 140 3.66 -0.86 -6.20
N LEU A 141 4.31 0.17 -6.66
CA LEU A 141 3.71 1.14 -7.56
C LEU A 141 4.37 0.97 -8.94
N ALA A 142 3.63 0.41 -9.88
CA ALA A 142 4.09 0.39 -11.27
C ALA A 142 4.41 1.83 -11.73
N PRO A 143 5.41 2.05 -12.59
CA PRO A 143 5.78 3.40 -13.06
C PRO A 143 4.60 4.18 -13.67
N SER A 144 3.65 3.50 -14.30
CA SER A 144 2.41 4.09 -14.79
C SER A 144 1.51 4.59 -13.66
N VAL A 145 1.37 3.81 -12.60
CA VAL A 145 0.58 4.16 -11.39
C VAL A 145 1.24 5.33 -10.65
N THR A 146 2.56 5.32 -10.51
CA THR A 146 3.30 6.43 -9.89
C THR A 146 3.12 7.73 -10.67
N ARG A 147 3.21 7.71 -12.01
CA ARG A 147 2.97 8.90 -12.84
C ARG A 147 1.54 9.44 -12.71
N ARG A 148 0.55 8.55 -12.60
CA ARG A 148 -0.86 8.94 -12.39
C ARG A 148 -1.07 9.54 -11.01
N LEU A 149 -0.52 8.93 -9.98
CA LEU A 149 -0.54 9.47 -8.62
C LEU A 149 0.00 10.90 -8.58
N ILE A 150 1.14 11.14 -9.23
CA ILE A 150 1.73 12.48 -9.36
C ILE A 150 0.78 13.45 -10.08
N ALA A 151 0.14 13.01 -11.18
CA ALA A 151 -0.82 13.83 -11.92
C ALA A 151 -2.08 14.16 -11.10
N ASP A 152 -2.55 13.25 -10.28
CA ASP A 152 -3.71 13.45 -9.39
C ASP A 152 -3.38 14.41 -8.24
N PHE A 153 -2.19 14.31 -7.66
CA PHE A 153 -1.68 15.32 -6.72
C PHE A 153 -1.59 16.71 -7.35
N ALA A 154 -1.21 16.80 -8.62
CA ALA A 154 -1.16 18.07 -9.34
C ALA A 154 -2.54 18.69 -9.55
N ARG A 155 -3.57 17.86 -9.76
CA ARG A 155 -4.97 18.29 -9.94
C ARG A 155 -5.67 18.64 -8.63
N GLN A 156 -5.44 17.84 -7.59
CA GLN A 156 -6.03 18.07 -6.27
C GLN A 156 -5.07 18.92 -5.44
N ARG A 157 -5.18 20.26 -5.56
CA ARG A 157 -4.50 21.16 -4.60
C ARG A 157 -4.98 20.83 -3.19
N PRO A 158 -4.11 20.41 -2.26
CA PRO A 158 -4.52 20.09 -0.91
C PRO A 158 -5.02 21.37 -0.22
N ALA A 159 -6.31 21.45 0.03
CA ALA A 159 -6.90 22.40 0.97
C ALA A 159 -6.56 21.93 2.39
N GLY A 160 -5.39 22.34 2.91
CA GLY A 160 -5.02 21.97 4.28
C GLY A 160 -3.52 22.01 4.58
N ARG A 161 -2.91 23.17 4.43
CA ARG A 161 -1.57 23.43 4.98
C ARG A 161 -1.63 23.43 6.50
N GLY A 162 -1.15 22.38 7.17
CA GLY A 162 -0.94 22.55 8.61
C GLY A 162 -0.45 21.39 9.44
N LYS A 163 -0.77 20.13 9.12
CA LYS A 163 -0.39 19.00 9.98
C LYS A 163 0.72 18.09 9.46
N PRO A 164 0.88 17.80 8.15
CA PRO A 164 1.94 16.93 7.67
C PRO A 164 3.37 17.51 7.82
N ALA A 165 3.55 18.81 7.64
CA ALA A 165 4.86 19.46 7.77
C ALA A 165 5.48 19.35 9.18
N LEU A 166 4.67 19.19 10.23
CA LEU A 166 5.14 18.95 11.60
C LEU A 166 5.71 17.52 11.77
N ARG A 167 5.18 16.53 11.05
CA ARG A 167 5.67 15.15 11.11
C ARG A 167 7.06 15.01 10.51
N LEU A 168 7.37 15.74 9.43
CA LEU A 168 8.68 15.68 8.78
C LEU A 168 9.82 16.17 9.66
N LYS A 169 9.55 16.99 10.69
CA LYS A 169 10.58 17.45 11.65
C LYS A 169 11.21 16.31 12.46
N ALA A 170 10.61 15.13 12.48
CA ALA A 170 11.18 13.94 13.14
C ALA A 170 12.29 13.27 12.32
N LEU A 171 12.40 13.62 11.03
CA LEU A 171 13.39 13.05 10.13
C LEU A 171 14.72 13.82 10.22
N THR A 172 15.81 13.09 10.07
CA THR A 172 17.13 13.68 9.82
C THR A 172 17.21 14.18 8.37
N GLU A 173 18.20 15.04 8.05
CA GLU A 173 18.44 15.48 6.67
C GLU A 173 18.57 14.30 5.71
N ARG A 174 19.32 13.27 6.10
CA ARG A 174 19.51 12.07 5.27
C ARG A 174 18.23 11.27 5.05
N GLU A 175 17.39 11.14 6.06
CA GLU A 175 16.09 10.48 5.94
C GLU A 175 15.13 11.30 5.06
N THR A 176 15.23 12.63 5.10
CA THR A 176 14.44 13.53 4.22
C THR A 176 14.89 13.42 2.76
N GLU A 177 16.21 13.35 2.49
CA GLU A 177 16.74 13.09 1.15
C GLU A 177 16.24 11.74 0.60
N VAL A 178 16.32 10.68 1.41
CA VAL A 178 15.80 9.35 1.03
C VAL A 178 14.31 9.41 0.77
N LEU A 179 13.51 10.05 1.63
CA LEU A 179 12.07 10.20 1.43
C LEU A 179 11.74 10.96 0.13
N THR A 180 12.50 12.00 -0.19
CA THR A 180 12.34 12.76 -1.43
C THR A 180 12.56 11.88 -2.66
N LEU A 181 13.61 11.05 -2.67
CA LEU A 181 13.89 10.13 -3.77
C LEU A 181 12.87 9.00 -3.86
N VAL A 182 12.39 8.50 -2.72
CA VAL A 182 11.26 7.56 -2.65
C VAL A 182 10.03 8.16 -3.31
N ALA A 183 9.68 9.41 -2.98
CA ALA A 183 8.53 10.11 -3.55
C ALA A 183 8.66 10.37 -5.06
N ARG A 184 9.88 10.49 -5.56
CA ARG A 184 10.20 10.59 -6.99
C ARG A 184 10.18 9.22 -7.71
N GLY A 185 9.77 8.14 -7.03
CA GLY A 185 9.63 6.81 -7.62
C GLY A 185 10.94 6.03 -7.79
N ARG A 186 12.05 6.47 -7.15
CA ARG A 186 13.34 5.78 -7.25
C ARG A 186 13.34 4.48 -6.46
N SER A 187 13.87 3.41 -7.03
CA SER A 187 14.14 2.14 -6.33
C SER A 187 15.24 2.29 -5.28
N ASN A 188 15.38 1.33 -4.37
CA ASN A 188 16.47 1.36 -3.39
C ASN A 188 17.86 1.33 -4.04
N ALA A 189 18.01 0.60 -5.16
CA ALA A 189 19.24 0.58 -5.94
C ALA A 189 19.56 1.95 -6.56
N GLU A 190 18.59 2.61 -7.21
CA GLU A 190 18.77 3.96 -7.78
C GLU A 190 19.04 5.02 -6.71
N ILE A 191 18.44 4.90 -5.53
CA ILE A 191 18.71 5.79 -4.39
C ILE A 191 20.14 5.55 -3.89
N ALA A 192 20.57 4.28 -3.81
CA ALA A 192 21.91 3.92 -3.40
C ALA A 192 22.98 4.51 -4.34
N GLU A 193 22.76 4.43 -5.64
CA GLU A 193 23.62 5.07 -6.65
C GLU A 193 23.63 6.59 -6.48
N THR A 194 22.45 7.23 -6.37
CA THR A 194 22.33 8.68 -6.26
C THR A 194 23.02 9.23 -5.01
N LEU A 195 22.90 8.53 -3.90
CA LEU A 195 23.41 8.97 -2.60
C LEU A 195 24.78 8.39 -2.24
N VAL A 196 25.38 7.60 -3.13
CA VAL A 196 26.64 6.88 -2.94
C VAL A 196 26.63 6.04 -1.65
N LEU A 197 25.64 5.18 -1.54
CA LEU A 197 25.42 4.28 -0.40
C LEU A 197 25.33 2.82 -0.84
N ALA A 198 25.43 1.90 0.10
CA ALA A 198 25.01 0.53 -0.11
C ALA A 198 23.46 0.43 -0.10
N GLU A 199 22.87 -0.42 -0.94
CA GLU A 199 21.42 -0.63 -0.99
C GLU A 199 20.83 -1.04 0.37
N GLN A 200 21.56 -1.85 1.15
CA GLN A 200 21.15 -2.23 2.51
C GLN A 200 21.06 -1.02 3.46
N THR A 201 21.91 -0.01 3.26
CA THR A 201 21.86 1.25 4.02
C THR A 201 20.62 2.05 3.66
N VAL A 202 20.26 2.09 2.37
CA VAL A 202 19.03 2.72 1.90
C VAL A 202 17.79 2.03 2.51
N LYS A 203 17.73 0.69 2.49
CA LYS A 203 16.67 -0.08 3.16
C LYS A 203 16.53 0.29 4.63
N THR A 204 17.64 0.46 5.33
CA THR A 204 17.64 0.89 6.73
C THR A 204 17.07 2.31 6.90
N HIS A 205 17.44 3.25 6.02
CA HIS A 205 16.89 4.61 6.07
C HIS A 205 15.39 4.62 5.76
N VAL A 206 14.93 3.90 4.74
CA VAL A 206 13.51 3.75 4.42
C VAL A 206 12.75 3.19 5.63
N SER A 207 13.22 2.11 6.24
CA SER A 207 12.59 1.53 7.43
C SER A 207 12.49 2.54 8.59
N ARG A 208 13.55 3.34 8.83
CA ARG A 208 13.53 4.39 9.87
C ARG A 208 12.54 5.50 9.54
N VAL A 209 12.44 5.92 8.28
CA VAL A 209 11.43 6.90 7.82
C VAL A 209 10.03 6.38 8.10
N LEU A 210 9.73 5.14 7.70
CA LEU A 210 8.43 4.51 7.94
C LEU A 210 8.09 4.47 9.45
N THR A 211 9.03 4.04 10.27
CA THR A 211 8.85 3.98 11.73
C THR A 211 8.63 5.36 12.34
N LYS A 212 9.45 6.37 11.97
CA LYS A 212 9.37 7.72 12.56
C LYS A 212 8.09 8.46 12.17
N LEU A 213 7.57 8.19 10.99
CA LEU A 213 6.34 8.80 10.48
C LEU A 213 5.08 7.96 10.75
N ASP A 214 5.24 6.79 11.40
CA ASP A 214 4.15 5.81 11.63
C ASP A 214 3.46 5.40 10.33
N LEU A 215 4.28 5.03 9.34
CA LEU A 215 3.82 4.59 8.02
C LEU A 215 4.00 3.08 7.88
N ARG A 216 3.05 2.42 7.23
CA ARG A 216 3.05 0.96 7.07
C ARG A 216 3.98 0.47 5.97
N ASP A 217 4.11 1.26 4.91
CA ASP A 217 4.82 0.88 3.70
C ASP A 217 5.30 2.10 2.89
N ARG A 218 6.01 1.80 1.83
CA ARG A 218 6.60 2.80 0.93
C ARG A 218 5.54 3.65 0.20
N ALA A 219 4.33 3.10 -0.10
CA ALA A 219 3.28 3.84 -0.75
C ALA A 219 2.79 4.98 0.14
N GLN A 220 2.64 4.71 1.43
CA GLN A 220 2.31 5.74 2.43
C GLN A 220 3.39 6.83 2.52
N ALA A 221 4.67 6.46 2.36
CA ALA A 221 5.77 7.43 2.34
C ALA A 221 5.66 8.37 1.12
N VAL A 222 5.26 7.87 -0.05
CA VAL A 222 4.99 8.70 -1.22
C VAL A 222 3.83 9.66 -0.94
N VAL A 223 2.70 9.17 -0.45
CA VAL A 223 1.52 10.00 -0.12
C VAL A 223 1.89 11.15 0.82
N ILE A 224 2.56 10.85 1.94
CA ILE A 224 2.91 11.87 2.94
C ILE A 224 3.89 12.90 2.40
N ALA A 225 4.84 12.52 1.53
CA ALA A 225 5.79 13.43 0.91
C ALA A 225 5.09 14.46 0.02
N TYR A 226 4.10 14.05 -0.77
CA TYR A 226 3.30 14.96 -1.59
C TYR A 226 2.33 15.80 -0.73
N GLU A 227 1.61 15.20 0.22
CA GLU A 227 0.69 15.93 1.10
C GLU A 227 1.38 16.97 1.97
N SER A 228 2.63 16.72 2.37
CA SER A 228 3.44 17.68 3.15
C SER A 228 4.08 18.78 2.30
N GLY A 229 4.04 18.66 0.97
CA GLY A 229 4.73 19.57 0.06
C GLY A 229 6.26 19.41 0.05
N LEU A 230 6.78 18.26 0.52
CA LEU A 230 8.20 17.93 0.41
C LEU A 230 8.62 17.75 -1.05
N VAL A 231 7.71 17.24 -1.87
CA VAL A 231 7.88 17.06 -3.32
C VAL A 231 6.66 17.68 -4.01
N ALA A 232 6.89 18.37 -5.12
CA ALA A 232 5.82 18.89 -5.97
C ALA A 232 5.73 18.07 -7.27
N PRO A 233 4.51 17.91 -7.85
CA PRO A 233 4.36 17.28 -9.14
C PRO A 233 5.11 18.03 -10.23
N GLY A 234 5.99 17.34 -10.98
CA GLY A 234 6.75 17.92 -12.11
C GLY A 234 8.16 18.38 -11.77
N GLU A 235 8.63 18.17 -10.53
CA GLU A 235 10.04 18.36 -10.13
C GLU A 235 10.88 17.11 -10.27
#